data_ec61cf17a949b6b6c6226a32c710fca9
#
_entry.id   ec61cf17a949b6b6c6226a32c710fca9
#
_cell.length_a   1.000
_cell.length_b   1.000
_cell.length_c   1.000
_cell.angle_alpha   90.00
_cell.angle_beta   90.00
_cell.angle_gamma   90.00
#
_symmetry.space_group_name_H-M   'P 1'
#
loop_
_entity.id
_entity.type
_entity.pdbx_description
1 polymer ?
#
loop_
_entity_poly.entity_id
_entity_poly.type
_entity_poly.pdbx_seq_one_letter_code
_entity_poly.pdbx_strand_id
1 'polypeptide(L)'
;MPINEGGLHLENLKTVSALVKNILEHDTKARNTDNHLYLKVLEHYSVLRGIDIRSMPVPVFLKELDNHSFPGFETVRRSRQKVQATYPDLAPTESVGRKRSKNEMVYKNFALSEV
;
A
#
# COMPACT_ATOMS: atom_id res chain seq x y z
N MET A 1 -14.36 9.71 -22.56
CA MET A 1 -13.30 10.64 -22.22
C MET A 1 -11.96 9.98 -22.36
N PRO A 2 -11.11 10.45 -23.24
CA PRO A 2 -9.82 9.80 -23.39
C PRO A 2 -8.95 10.07 -22.17
N ILE A 3 -8.53 8.99 -21.54
CA ILE A 3 -7.61 9.07 -20.42
C ILE A 3 -6.24 8.83 -21.00
N ASN A 4 -5.36 9.81 -20.93
CA ASN A 4 -3.99 9.59 -21.36
C ASN A 4 -3.20 8.82 -20.32
N GLU A 5 -2.19 8.10 -20.75
CA GLU A 5 -1.41 7.24 -19.86
C GLU A 5 -0.65 8.01 -18.79
N GLY A 6 -0.19 9.22 -19.10
CA GLY A 6 0.47 10.07 -18.13
C GLY A 6 -0.46 10.54 -17.03
N GLY A 7 -1.71 10.90 -17.39
CA GLY A 7 -2.74 11.24 -16.42
C GLY A 7 -3.12 10.07 -15.56
N LEU A 8 -3.19 8.86 -16.15
CA LEU A 8 -3.46 7.63 -15.41
C LEU A 8 -2.42 7.37 -14.32
N HIS A 9 -1.16 7.61 -14.62
CA HIS A 9 -0.09 7.37 -13.67
C HIS A 9 -0.18 8.30 -12.46
N LEU A 10 -0.47 9.58 -12.68
CA LEU A 10 -0.66 10.55 -11.60
C LEU A 10 -1.96 10.27 -10.83
N GLU A 11 -3.03 9.91 -11.55
CA GLU A 11 -4.29 9.54 -10.91
C GLU A 11 -4.15 8.30 -10.05
N ASN A 12 -3.33 7.34 -10.46
CA ASN A 12 -3.09 6.12 -9.68
C ASN A 12 -2.51 6.42 -8.31
N LEU A 13 -1.60 7.39 -8.19
CA LEU A 13 -1.05 7.77 -6.89
C LEU A 13 -2.13 8.36 -5.98
N LYS A 14 -2.96 9.25 -6.53
CA LYS A 14 -4.08 9.82 -5.76
C LYS A 14 -5.14 8.77 -5.44
N THR A 15 -5.44 7.90 -6.41
CA THR A 15 -6.43 6.85 -6.25
C THR A 15 -5.98 5.84 -5.20
N VAL A 16 -4.72 5.45 -5.21
CA VAL A 16 -4.17 4.53 -4.21
C VAL A 16 -4.26 5.14 -2.82
N SER A 17 -3.89 6.41 -2.65
CA SER A 17 -3.97 7.08 -1.35
C SER A 17 -5.41 7.20 -0.85
N ALA A 18 -6.36 7.51 -1.73
CA ALA A 18 -7.78 7.58 -1.39
C ALA A 18 -8.32 6.20 -0.99
N LEU A 19 -7.93 5.16 -1.72
CA LEU A 19 -8.32 3.79 -1.42
C LEU A 19 -7.73 3.34 -0.08
N VAL A 20 -6.45 3.61 0.15
CA VAL A 20 -5.78 3.27 1.41
C VAL A 20 -6.49 3.96 2.58
N LYS A 21 -6.78 5.25 2.46
CA LYS A 21 -7.52 5.97 3.50
C LYS A 21 -8.86 5.31 3.79
N ASN A 22 -9.61 4.97 2.76
CA ASN A 22 -10.91 4.30 2.91
C ASN A 22 -10.77 2.96 3.62
N ILE A 23 -9.78 2.15 3.23
CA ILE A 23 -9.54 0.86 3.89
C ILE A 23 -9.18 1.06 5.37
N LEU A 24 -8.30 2.00 5.67
CA LEU A 24 -7.88 2.26 7.04
C LEU A 24 -9.05 2.75 7.91
N GLU A 25 -10.01 3.48 7.34
CA GLU A 25 -11.19 3.94 8.05
C GLU A 25 -12.10 2.78 8.48
N HIS A 26 -12.18 1.72 7.66
CA HIS A 26 -13.12 0.63 7.86
C HIS A 26 -12.49 -0.67 8.34
N ASP A 27 -11.15 -0.73 8.40
CA ASP A 27 -10.43 -1.96 8.74
C ASP A 27 -9.25 -1.63 9.65
N THR A 28 -9.46 -1.80 10.96
CA THR A 28 -8.42 -1.49 11.96
C THR A 28 -7.21 -2.40 11.84
N LYS A 29 -7.38 -3.64 11.37
CA LYS A 29 -6.25 -4.54 11.16
C LYS A 29 -5.31 -4.02 10.09
N ALA A 30 -5.85 -3.37 9.05
CA ALA A 30 -5.05 -2.78 7.99
C ALA A 30 -4.14 -1.65 8.50
N ARG A 31 -4.52 -0.98 9.58
CA ARG A 31 -3.70 0.07 10.19
C ARG A 31 -2.40 -0.47 10.76
N ASN A 32 -2.40 -1.73 11.17
CA ASN A 32 -1.29 -2.37 11.88
C ASN A 32 -0.46 -3.30 11.00
N THR A 33 -0.99 -3.77 9.88
CA THR A 33 -0.36 -4.81 9.07
C THR A 33 -0.35 -4.41 7.60
N ASP A 34 0.83 -4.14 7.06
CA ASP A 34 0.96 -3.77 5.64
C ASP A 34 0.54 -4.90 4.71
N ASN A 35 0.80 -6.15 5.09
CA ASN A 35 0.38 -7.30 4.29
C ASN A 35 -1.15 -7.37 4.18
N HIS A 36 -1.85 -7.13 5.29
CA HIS A 36 -3.31 -7.14 5.28
C HIS A 36 -3.86 -5.96 4.45
N LEU A 37 -3.26 -4.79 4.61
CA LEU A 37 -3.63 -3.64 3.81
C LEU A 37 -3.44 -3.91 2.33
N TYR A 38 -2.29 -4.47 1.95
CA TYR A 38 -1.98 -4.76 0.56
C TYR A 38 -2.98 -5.78 -0.03
N LEU A 39 -3.34 -6.81 0.75
CA LEU A 39 -4.35 -7.77 0.31
C LEU A 39 -5.68 -7.09 0.01
N LYS A 40 -6.10 -6.16 0.86
CA LYS A 40 -7.35 -5.41 0.65
C LYS A 40 -7.28 -4.52 -0.60
N VAL A 41 -6.14 -3.91 -0.84
CA VAL A 41 -5.92 -3.13 -2.06
C VAL A 41 -6.02 -4.03 -3.29
N LEU A 42 -5.35 -5.18 -3.26
CA LEU A 42 -5.39 -6.14 -4.36
C LEU A 42 -6.81 -6.65 -4.63
N GLU A 43 -7.57 -6.94 -3.58
CA GLU A 43 -8.97 -7.37 -3.72
C GLU A 43 -9.81 -6.31 -4.42
N HIS A 44 -9.60 -5.05 -4.09
CA HIS A 44 -10.31 -3.95 -4.73
C HIS A 44 -9.99 -3.88 -6.23
N TYR A 45 -8.70 -3.93 -6.58
CA TYR A 45 -8.29 -3.90 -7.98
C TYR A 45 -8.71 -5.15 -8.75
N SER A 46 -8.78 -6.30 -8.06
CA SER A 46 -9.30 -7.52 -8.66
C SER A 46 -10.73 -7.35 -9.16
N VAL A 47 -11.57 -6.73 -8.35
CA VAL A 47 -12.96 -6.46 -8.73
C VAL A 47 -13.00 -5.49 -9.92
N LEU A 48 -12.21 -4.43 -9.87
CA LEU A 48 -12.20 -3.42 -10.93
C LEU A 48 -11.72 -3.99 -12.27
N ARG A 49 -10.76 -4.92 -12.25
CA ARG A 49 -10.15 -5.44 -13.47
C ARG A 49 -10.67 -6.81 -13.88
N GLY A 50 -11.59 -7.38 -13.10
CA GLY A 50 -12.14 -8.70 -13.40
C GLY A 50 -11.12 -9.82 -13.29
N ILE A 51 -10.13 -9.67 -12.40
CA ILE A 51 -9.06 -10.65 -12.18
C ILE A 51 -9.22 -11.22 -10.78
N ASP A 52 -9.16 -12.56 -10.65
CA ASP A 52 -9.22 -13.21 -9.34
C ASP A 52 -7.81 -13.48 -8.82
N ILE A 53 -7.34 -12.63 -7.91
CA ILE A 53 -5.99 -12.77 -7.34
C ILE A 53 -5.84 -14.02 -6.47
N ARG A 54 -6.93 -14.55 -5.91
CA ARG A 54 -6.87 -15.72 -5.01
C ARG A 54 -6.56 -17.00 -5.76
N SER A 55 -6.94 -17.08 -7.04
CA SER A 55 -6.62 -18.22 -7.88
C SER A 55 -5.45 -17.96 -8.81
N MET A 56 -4.81 -16.79 -8.73
CA MET A 56 -3.71 -16.42 -9.60
C MET A 56 -2.38 -17.01 -9.08
N PRO A 57 -1.64 -17.77 -9.91
CA PRO A 57 -0.31 -18.23 -9.54
C PRO A 57 0.66 -17.05 -9.34
N VAL A 58 1.60 -17.21 -8.42
CA VAL A 58 2.57 -16.15 -8.11
C VAL A 58 3.33 -15.63 -9.34
N PRO A 59 3.82 -16.49 -10.26
CA PRO A 59 4.51 -15.96 -11.45
C PRO A 59 3.62 -15.09 -12.33
N VAL A 60 2.34 -15.41 -12.43
CA VAL A 60 1.38 -14.61 -13.19
C VAL A 60 1.14 -13.27 -12.50
N PHE A 61 1.00 -13.30 -11.17
CA PHE A 61 0.82 -12.08 -10.38
C PHE A 61 2.01 -11.13 -10.54
N LEU A 62 3.23 -11.65 -10.51
CA LEU A 62 4.43 -10.84 -10.68
C LEU A 62 4.48 -10.17 -12.05
N LYS A 63 4.04 -10.87 -13.09
CA LYS A 63 3.95 -10.28 -14.43
C LYS A 63 2.90 -9.16 -14.48
N GLU A 64 1.78 -9.35 -13.78
CA GLU A 64 0.75 -8.31 -13.70
C GLU A 64 1.26 -7.06 -12.96
N LEU A 65 2.12 -7.24 -11.95
CA LEU A 65 2.79 -6.11 -11.30
C LEU A 65 3.69 -5.36 -12.27
N ASP A 66 4.46 -6.08 -13.09
CA ASP A 66 5.32 -5.47 -14.12
C ASP A 66 4.50 -4.70 -15.15
N ASN A 67 3.30 -5.16 -15.45
CA ASN A 67 2.37 -4.51 -16.38
C ASN A 67 1.56 -3.39 -15.71
N HIS A 68 1.81 -3.09 -14.45
CA HIS A 68 1.10 -2.05 -13.69
C HIS A 68 -0.41 -2.30 -13.57
N SER A 69 -0.83 -3.55 -13.60
CA SER A 69 -2.24 -3.92 -13.37
C SER A 69 -2.67 -3.70 -11.93
N PHE A 70 -1.72 -3.78 -11.01
CA PHE A 70 -1.92 -3.53 -9.58
C PHE A 70 -0.84 -2.58 -9.08
N PRO A 71 -1.14 -1.77 -8.04
CA PRO A 71 -0.08 -0.99 -7.41
C PRO A 71 0.91 -1.90 -6.69
N GLY A 72 2.17 -1.49 -6.62
CA GLY A 72 3.19 -2.25 -5.92
C GLY A 72 3.03 -2.13 -4.40
N PHE A 73 3.58 -3.10 -3.68
CA PHE A 73 3.55 -3.12 -2.21
C PHE A 73 4.13 -1.84 -1.61
N GLU A 74 5.27 -1.38 -2.13
CA GLU A 74 5.95 -0.19 -1.61
C GLU A 74 5.11 1.08 -1.81
N THR A 75 4.41 1.19 -2.94
CA THR A 75 3.51 2.30 -3.19
C THR A 75 2.40 2.35 -2.15
N VAL A 76 1.80 1.20 -1.85
CA VAL A 76 0.75 1.09 -0.84
C VAL A 76 1.29 1.42 0.54
N ARG A 77 2.48 0.92 0.89
CA ARG A 77 3.12 1.19 2.18
C ARG A 77 3.37 2.68 2.38
N ARG A 78 3.90 3.34 1.36
CA ARG A 78 4.14 4.80 1.41
C ARG A 78 2.83 5.58 1.51
N SER A 79 1.80 5.14 0.82
CA SER A 79 0.48 5.75 0.93
C SER A 79 -0.07 5.63 2.35
N ARG A 80 0.10 4.45 2.98
CA ARG A 80 -0.30 4.26 4.37
C ARG A 80 0.44 5.22 5.29
N GLN A 81 1.75 5.34 5.15
CA GLN A 81 2.55 6.23 5.98
C GLN A 81 2.04 7.67 5.88
N LYS A 82 1.79 8.14 4.66
CA LYS A 82 1.30 9.49 4.41
C LYS A 82 -0.11 9.70 4.96
N VAL A 83 -1.00 8.75 4.75
CA VAL A 83 -2.38 8.84 5.24
C VAL A 83 -2.39 8.87 6.77
N GLN A 84 -1.65 7.99 7.42
CA GLN A 84 -1.61 7.94 8.90
C GLN A 84 -0.96 9.19 9.50
N ALA A 85 0.01 9.78 8.82
CA ALA A 85 0.60 11.04 9.26
C ALA A 85 -0.38 12.21 9.13
N THR A 86 -1.21 12.19 8.11
CA THR A 86 -2.19 13.24 7.85
C THR A 86 -3.44 13.09 8.72
N TYR A 87 -3.86 11.87 9.00
CA TYR A 87 -5.08 11.55 9.73
C TYR A 87 -4.76 10.75 10.99
N PRO A 88 -4.53 11.41 12.13
CA PRO A 88 -4.16 10.71 13.37
C PRO A 88 -5.15 9.67 13.85
N ASP A 89 -6.43 9.81 13.51
CA ASP A 89 -7.46 8.83 13.87
C ASP A 89 -7.24 7.48 13.19
N LEU A 90 -6.45 7.44 12.12
CA LEU A 90 -6.14 6.24 11.38
C LEU A 90 -4.76 5.67 11.73
N ALA A 91 -4.15 6.19 12.78
CA ALA A 91 -2.84 5.74 13.23
C ALA A 91 -2.88 4.27 13.66
N PRO A 92 -1.74 3.55 13.61
CA PRO A 92 -1.67 2.19 14.13
C PRO A 92 -1.86 2.19 15.64
N THR A 93 -2.07 1.01 16.22
CA THR A 93 -2.07 0.90 17.67
C THR A 93 -0.72 1.38 18.21
N GLU A 94 -0.71 1.87 19.44
CA GLU A 94 0.48 2.44 20.05
C GLU A 94 1.68 1.48 20.01
N SER A 95 1.45 0.20 20.31
CA SER A 95 2.51 -0.80 20.28
C SER A 95 3.09 -1.03 18.90
N VAL A 96 2.25 -1.05 17.86
CA VAL A 96 2.69 -1.21 16.47
C VAL A 96 3.45 0.05 16.01
N GLY A 97 2.94 1.23 16.36
CA GLY A 97 3.60 2.48 16.01
C GLY A 97 5.01 2.57 16.60
N ARG A 98 5.16 2.19 17.87
CA ARG A 98 6.49 2.15 18.52
C ARG A 98 7.42 1.15 17.85
N LYS A 99 6.92 -0.02 17.50
CA LYS A 99 7.71 -1.06 16.85
C LYS A 99 8.18 -0.62 15.47
N ARG A 100 7.30 0.03 14.69
CA ARG A 100 7.66 0.58 13.38
C ARG A 100 8.73 1.66 13.49
N SER A 101 8.58 2.58 14.43
CA SER A 101 9.57 3.64 14.65
C SER A 101 10.92 3.06 15.04
N LYS A 102 10.93 2.05 15.91
CA LYS A 102 12.16 1.36 16.31
C LYS A 102 12.85 0.69 15.13
N ASN A 103 12.09 0.00 14.28
CA ASN A 103 12.63 -0.66 13.10
C ASN A 103 13.22 0.36 12.11
N GLU A 104 12.55 1.47 11.92
CA GLU A 104 13.06 2.55 11.05
C GLU A 104 14.39 3.10 11.58
N MET A 105 14.51 3.30 12.88
CA MET A 105 15.75 3.74 13.49
C MET A 105 16.89 2.73 13.32
N VAL A 106 16.60 1.44 13.47
CA VAL A 106 17.59 0.38 13.30
C VAL A 106 18.12 0.38 11.85
N TYR A 107 17.24 0.45 10.88
CA TYR A 107 17.64 0.50 9.47
C TYR A 107 18.48 1.75 9.17
N LYS A 108 18.08 2.89 9.69
CA LYS A 108 18.79 4.14 9.50
C LYS A 108 20.20 4.07 10.07
N ASN A 109 20.32 3.56 11.28
CA ASN A 109 21.63 3.40 11.93
C ASN A 109 22.52 2.41 11.19
N PHE A 110 21.92 1.32 10.70
CA PHE A 110 22.65 0.33 9.91
C PHE A 110 23.21 0.95 8.62
N ALA A 111 22.37 1.71 7.91
CA ALA A 111 22.79 2.39 6.68
C ALA A 111 23.93 3.38 6.95
N LEU A 112 23.86 4.11 8.05
CA LEU A 112 24.91 5.06 8.43
C LEU A 112 26.21 4.36 8.82
N SER A 113 26.16 3.19 9.44
CA SER A 113 27.34 2.46 9.87
C SER A 113 28.09 1.80 8.70
N GLU A 114 27.44 1.60 7.56
CA GLU A 114 28.08 1.05 6.37
C GLU A 114 28.78 2.11 5.49
N VAL A 115 28.59 3.37 5.81
CA VAL A 115 29.24 4.46 5.13
C VAL A 115 30.55 4.75 5.82
#